data_9a32d98a2e8cff0df8de98a8d93a30bb
#
_entry.id   9a32d98a2e8cff0df8de98a8d93a30bb
#
_cell.length_a   1.000
_cell.length_b   1.000
_cell.length_c   1.000
_cell.angle_alpha   90.00
_cell.angle_beta   90.00
_cell.angle_gamma   90.00
#
_symmetry.space_group_name_H-M   'P 1'
#
loop_
_entity.id
_entity.type
_entity.pdbx_description
1 polymer ?
#
loop_
_entity_poly.entity_id
_entity_poly.type
_entity_poly.pdbx_seq_one_letter_code
_entity_poly.pdbx_strand_id
1 'polypeptide(L)'
;MVFNLFRQKQGVPATDVVPETKASATGRVVAMGNSGRVAWTPRDSGSLTRNGFAGNPVGFRAVKMIAEAAAALPLSFQDAERRYEQHPLVSLLARPNPGQGRAEFFEALYAQLLLSGDGFAEAVFGSAELPAELHVLRSDRVRIVPGADGWPAAYDYSVGAHKHRFKVEEGRTPICHLRAFHPLDDHYGLSPMQAAASALDVHNAATAWSKALLDNAARPSGALVYKGVDGDTTLSPEQYSRLVDEMDSYHMGARNAGRPMLLEGGLDWKPMGFSPSDMEFQKTKEAAAREIALAFGVPPMLLGIPGDATYANYQEAHRAFYRLTVLPLAQKVTAGLANWLSDLSGEAIAVAPDLDKIPALSAERDAQWARIGNADFLSDAEKRVLLGLPAETDSAS
;
A
#
# COMPACT_ATOMS: atom_id res chain seq x y z
N MET A 1 -17.16 21.43 66.31
CA MET A 1 -16.23 20.75 67.20
C MET A 1 -15.18 20.11 66.35
N VAL A 2 -14.16 20.83 65.98
CA VAL A 2 -12.83 21.00 66.56
C VAL A 2 -12.23 19.68 67.07
N PHE A 3 -11.20 19.21 66.37
CA PHE A 3 -9.88 18.95 66.93
C PHE A 3 -8.85 18.70 65.83
N ASN A 4 -7.94 19.67 65.72
CA ASN A 4 -6.62 19.62 65.07
C ASN A 4 -5.68 18.76 65.89
N LEU A 5 -4.84 17.97 65.27
CA LEU A 5 -3.57 17.52 65.89
C LEU A 5 -2.48 17.37 64.81
N PHE A 6 -1.82 18.48 64.62
CA PHE A 6 -0.46 18.50 64.02
C PHE A 6 0.50 17.80 64.99
N ARG A 7 1.25 16.83 64.51
CA ARG A 7 2.43 16.32 65.20
C ARG A 7 3.60 16.37 64.22
N GLN A 8 4.40 17.43 64.37
CA GLN A 8 5.71 17.53 63.80
C GLN A 8 6.57 16.36 64.28
N LYS A 9 7.14 15.56 63.35
CA LYS A 9 8.26 14.72 63.64
C LYS A 9 9.53 15.46 63.20
N GLN A 10 10.38 15.72 64.18
CA GLN A 10 11.71 16.25 64.02
C GLN A 10 12.57 15.39 63.10
N GLY A 11 13.28 16.04 62.19
CA GLY A 11 14.18 15.39 61.25
C GLY A 11 15.41 14.77 61.95
N VAL A 12 15.68 13.55 61.54
CA VAL A 12 16.99 12.91 61.74
C VAL A 12 17.84 13.40 60.58
N PRO A 13 19.12 13.82 60.77
CA PRO A 13 19.98 14.27 59.67
C PRO A 13 20.27 13.04 58.79
N ALA A 14 20.00 13.25 57.51
CA ALA A 14 20.35 12.32 56.46
C ALA A 14 21.89 12.24 56.39
N THR A 15 22.45 11.10 56.77
CA THR A 15 23.79 10.71 56.37
C THR A 15 23.80 10.59 54.84
N ASP A 16 24.66 11.40 54.21
CA ASP A 16 24.99 11.27 52.79
C ASP A 16 25.50 9.86 52.52
N VAL A 17 24.62 8.98 52.09
CA VAL A 17 25.00 7.73 51.47
C VAL A 17 25.47 8.08 50.06
N VAL A 18 26.77 8.22 49.89
CA VAL A 18 27.42 8.22 48.59
C VAL A 18 27.01 6.90 47.91
N PRO A 19 26.33 6.90 46.75
CA PRO A 19 26.05 5.65 46.08
C PRO A 19 27.37 5.05 45.64
N GLU A 20 27.73 3.91 46.22
CA GLU A 20 28.80 3.04 45.70
C GLU A 20 28.43 2.67 44.27
N THR A 21 29.05 3.33 43.32
CA THR A 21 29.13 2.88 41.96
C THR A 21 29.87 1.54 41.99
N LYS A 22 29.12 0.44 41.91
CA LYS A 22 29.68 -0.85 41.55
C LYS A 22 30.26 -0.72 40.15
N ALA A 23 31.50 -0.31 40.05
CA ALA A 23 32.28 -0.42 38.84
C ALA A 23 32.46 -1.94 38.60
N SER A 24 31.74 -2.49 37.63
CA SER A 24 32.03 -3.81 37.11
C SER A 24 33.45 -3.76 36.58
N ALA A 25 34.30 -4.66 37.07
CA ALA A 25 35.68 -4.81 36.59
C ALA A 25 35.74 -5.40 35.15
N THR A 26 34.63 -5.66 34.54
CA THR A 26 34.50 -5.98 33.11
C THR A 26 34.34 -4.66 32.35
N GLY A 27 35.30 -4.40 31.45
CA GLY A 27 35.41 -3.16 30.68
C GLY A 27 34.09 -2.63 30.12
N ARG A 28 34.07 -1.34 29.89
CA ARG A 28 32.92 -0.62 29.35
C ARG A 28 32.28 -1.42 28.20
N VAL A 29 31.16 -2.05 28.49
CA VAL A 29 30.23 -2.51 27.45
C VAL A 29 29.59 -1.26 26.90
N VAL A 30 30.08 -0.74 25.80
CA VAL A 30 29.36 0.25 24.99
C VAL A 30 28.26 -0.53 24.28
N ALA A 31 27.20 -0.82 25.01
CA ALA A 31 25.94 -1.16 24.37
C ALA A 31 25.49 0.11 23.66
N MET A 32 25.70 0.22 22.35
CA MET A 32 24.93 1.11 21.51
C MET A 32 23.49 0.60 21.51
N GLY A 33 22.81 0.86 22.61
CA GLY A 33 21.41 0.65 22.77
C GLY A 33 20.67 1.72 22.00
N ASN A 34 20.51 1.55 20.71
CA ASN A 34 19.33 2.07 20.07
C ASN A 34 18.19 1.24 20.65
N SER A 35 17.55 1.75 21.71
CA SER A 35 16.40 1.11 22.35
C SER A 35 15.34 0.98 21.25
N GLY A 36 15.23 -0.22 20.68
CA GLY A 36 14.32 -0.54 19.60
C GLY A 36 12.87 -0.34 20.01
N ARG A 37 12.41 0.88 20.00
CA ARG A 37 10.98 1.15 19.91
C ARG A 37 10.58 0.76 18.48
N VAL A 38 9.75 -0.26 18.40
CA VAL A 38 9.10 -0.62 17.13
C VAL A 38 8.32 0.61 16.66
N ALA A 39 8.81 1.26 15.62
CA ALA A 39 8.13 2.40 15.01
C ALA A 39 7.21 1.86 13.92
N TRP A 40 5.91 1.97 14.14
CA TRP A 40 4.90 1.67 13.14
C TRP A 40 4.62 2.90 12.28
N THR A 41 4.43 2.68 10.99
CA THR A 41 4.02 3.76 10.06
C THR A 41 2.67 4.34 10.50
N PRO A 42 2.55 5.67 10.64
CA PRO A 42 1.27 6.34 10.87
C PRO A 42 0.23 5.93 9.82
N ARG A 43 -1.01 5.75 10.24
CA ARG A 43 -2.10 5.24 9.38
C ARG A 43 -2.72 6.29 8.46
N ASP A 44 -2.15 7.50 8.41
CA ASP A 44 -2.57 8.51 7.45
C ASP A 44 -2.15 8.13 6.01
N SER A 45 -2.98 8.53 5.05
CA SER A 45 -2.79 8.21 3.63
C SER A 45 -1.42 8.64 3.08
N GLY A 46 -0.89 9.79 3.52
CA GLY A 46 0.40 10.30 3.07
C GLY A 46 1.57 9.45 3.55
N SER A 47 1.57 9.04 4.82
CA SER A 47 2.61 8.18 5.41
C SER A 47 2.56 6.77 4.82
N LEU A 48 1.36 6.21 4.65
CA LEU A 48 1.15 4.91 4.01
C LEU A 48 1.59 4.93 2.54
N THR A 49 1.31 6.00 1.80
CA THR A 49 1.77 6.13 0.41
C THR A 49 3.29 6.21 0.33
N ARG A 50 3.95 6.97 1.20
CA ARG A 50 5.42 7.05 1.21
C ARG A 50 6.08 5.71 1.55
N ASN A 51 5.63 5.05 2.60
CA ASN A 51 6.28 3.83 3.10
C ASN A 51 5.78 2.56 2.42
N GLY A 52 4.50 2.51 2.05
CA GLY A 52 3.86 1.33 1.47
C GLY A 52 3.88 1.30 -0.05
N PHE A 53 3.82 2.45 -0.73
CA PHE A 53 3.89 2.52 -2.19
C PHE A 53 5.28 2.93 -2.67
N ALA A 54 5.77 4.12 -2.30
CA ALA A 54 7.06 4.59 -2.77
C ALA A 54 8.25 3.85 -2.15
N GLY A 55 8.11 3.37 -0.91
CA GLY A 55 9.17 2.71 -0.15
C GLY A 55 9.11 1.17 -0.13
N ASN A 56 8.10 0.56 -0.74
CA ASN A 56 7.92 -0.90 -0.72
C ASN A 56 7.67 -1.47 -2.11
N PRO A 57 8.53 -2.35 -2.65
CA PRO A 57 8.39 -2.86 -4.01
C PRO A 57 7.14 -3.74 -4.20
N VAL A 58 6.71 -4.46 -3.17
CA VAL A 58 5.52 -5.33 -3.25
C VAL A 58 4.25 -4.48 -3.29
N GLY A 59 4.15 -3.49 -2.39
CA GLY A 59 3.03 -2.55 -2.37
C GLY A 59 2.97 -1.72 -3.65
N PHE A 60 4.11 -1.22 -4.14
CA PHE A 60 4.19 -0.54 -5.44
C PHE A 60 3.66 -1.42 -6.57
N ARG A 61 4.17 -2.65 -6.68
CA ARG A 61 3.78 -3.55 -7.77
C ARG A 61 2.32 -3.96 -7.69
N ALA A 62 1.79 -4.21 -6.48
CA ALA A 62 0.38 -4.57 -6.30
C ALA A 62 -0.56 -3.45 -6.76
N VAL A 63 -0.35 -2.21 -6.30
CA VAL A 63 -1.15 -1.05 -6.73
C VAL A 63 -1.03 -0.83 -8.23
N LYS A 64 0.21 -0.82 -8.75
CA LYS A 64 0.49 -0.55 -10.17
C LYS A 64 -0.17 -1.60 -11.06
N MET A 65 -0.04 -2.88 -10.73
CA MET A 65 -0.62 -3.98 -11.50
C MET A 65 -2.15 -3.90 -11.58
N ILE A 66 -2.81 -3.60 -10.45
CA ILE A 66 -4.28 -3.47 -10.43
C ILE A 66 -4.73 -2.25 -11.22
N ALA A 67 -4.09 -1.09 -10.95
CA ALA A 67 -4.47 0.17 -11.59
C ALA A 67 -4.27 0.14 -13.11
N GLU A 68 -3.13 -0.37 -13.59
CA GLU A 68 -2.84 -0.54 -15.03
C GLU A 68 -3.80 -1.53 -15.69
N ALA A 69 -4.04 -2.69 -15.06
CA ALA A 69 -4.95 -3.69 -15.60
C ALA A 69 -6.39 -3.17 -15.71
N ALA A 70 -6.87 -2.45 -14.68
CA ALA A 70 -8.20 -1.86 -14.69
C ALA A 70 -8.33 -0.70 -15.69
N ALA A 71 -7.30 0.15 -15.81
CA ALA A 71 -7.28 1.27 -16.75
C ALA A 71 -7.22 0.83 -18.22
N ALA A 72 -6.61 -0.33 -18.48
CA ALA A 72 -6.53 -0.91 -19.81
C ALA A 72 -7.82 -1.56 -20.30
N LEU A 73 -8.82 -1.78 -19.42
CA LEU A 73 -10.07 -2.42 -19.81
C LEU A 73 -10.81 -1.59 -20.85
N PRO A 74 -11.26 -2.21 -21.94
CA PRO A 74 -12.18 -1.56 -22.88
C PRO A 74 -13.50 -1.26 -22.17
N LEU A 75 -14.08 -0.10 -22.43
CA LEU A 75 -15.35 0.31 -21.86
C LEU A 75 -16.47 0.24 -22.91
N SER A 76 -17.65 -0.15 -22.48
CA SER A 76 -18.90 -0.04 -23.23
C SER A 76 -19.76 1.05 -22.64
N PHE A 77 -20.46 1.77 -23.50
CA PHE A 77 -21.40 2.83 -23.16
C PHE A 77 -22.75 2.44 -23.69
N GLN A 78 -23.76 2.37 -22.85
CA GLN A 78 -25.10 1.96 -23.26
C GLN A 78 -26.19 2.59 -22.39
N ASP A 79 -27.37 2.71 -22.95
CA ASP A 79 -28.60 2.91 -22.18
C ASP A 79 -29.47 1.64 -22.25
N ALA A 80 -30.75 1.75 -21.94
CA ALA A 80 -31.69 0.62 -21.98
C ALA A 80 -31.95 0.10 -23.42
N GLU A 81 -31.77 0.98 -24.44
CA GLU A 81 -32.18 0.71 -25.81
C GLU A 81 -31.00 0.37 -26.71
N ARG A 82 -29.87 1.04 -26.54
CA ARG A 82 -28.73 0.91 -27.47
C ARG A 82 -27.37 1.06 -26.82
N ARG A 83 -26.38 0.54 -27.53
CA ARG A 83 -24.95 0.77 -27.24
C ARG A 83 -24.45 1.95 -28.09
N TYR A 84 -23.67 2.82 -27.45
CA TYR A 84 -23.11 4.01 -28.09
C TYR A 84 -21.68 3.78 -28.53
N GLU A 85 -21.40 4.00 -29.81
CA GLU A 85 -20.04 4.11 -30.33
C GLU A 85 -19.56 5.56 -30.36
N GLN A 86 -20.49 6.49 -30.54
CA GLN A 86 -20.23 7.93 -30.57
C GLN A 86 -21.21 8.63 -29.63
N HIS A 87 -20.64 9.23 -28.57
CA HIS A 87 -21.37 10.00 -27.58
C HIS A 87 -20.41 11.02 -26.96
N PRO A 88 -20.86 12.23 -26.55
CA PRO A 88 -19.98 13.20 -25.89
C PRO A 88 -19.21 12.63 -24.68
N LEU A 89 -19.86 11.80 -23.84
CA LEU A 89 -19.23 11.16 -22.71
C LEU A 89 -18.21 10.09 -23.12
N VAL A 90 -18.39 9.40 -24.26
CA VAL A 90 -17.38 8.49 -24.83
C VAL A 90 -16.11 9.29 -25.16
N SER A 91 -16.27 10.44 -25.83
CA SER A 91 -15.17 11.33 -26.19
C SER A 91 -14.49 11.93 -24.96
N LEU A 92 -15.27 12.35 -23.96
CA LEU A 92 -14.77 12.88 -22.70
C LEU A 92 -13.94 11.83 -21.95
N LEU A 93 -14.43 10.59 -21.79
CA LEU A 93 -13.70 9.54 -21.11
C LEU A 93 -12.53 8.96 -21.94
N ALA A 94 -12.54 9.12 -23.26
CA ALA A 94 -11.40 8.78 -24.11
C ALA A 94 -10.24 9.76 -23.95
N ARG A 95 -10.54 11.06 -23.76
CA ARG A 95 -9.58 12.13 -23.51
C ARG A 95 -10.11 13.07 -22.42
N PRO A 96 -9.93 12.69 -21.14
CA PRO A 96 -10.53 13.41 -20.01
C PRO A 96 -10.05 14.84 -19.85
N ASN A 97 -8.83 15.15 -20.26
CA ASN A 97 -8.27 16.50 -20.25
C ASN A 97 -7.13 16.62 -21.29
N PRO A 98 -6.64 17.85 -21.58
CA PRO A 98 -5.57 18.06 -22.56
C PRO A 98 -4.26 17.34 -22.27
N GLY A 99 -3.97 17.08 -21.00
CA GLY A 99 -2.71 16.48 -20.55
C GLY A 99 -2.75 14.96 -20.41
N GLN A 100 -3.93 14.33 -20.41
CA GLN A 100 -4.07 12.91 -20.11
C GLN A 100 -5.02 12.21 -21.08
N GLY A 101 -4.64 10.99 -21.48
CA GLY A 101 -5.53 10.03 -22.11
C GLY A 101 -6.33 9.23 -21.09
N ARG A 102 -7.26 8.40 -21.59
CA ARG A 102 -8.10 7.52 -20.77
C ARG A 102 -7.30 6.67 -19.77
N ALA A 103 -6.26 5.99 -20.26
CA ALA A 103 -5.49 5.06 -19.44
C ALA A 103 -4.82 5.77 -18.24
N GLU A 104 -4.21 6.93 -18.46
CA GLU A 104 -3.55 7.71 -17.42
C GLU A 104 -4.52 8.25 -16.37
N PHE A 105 -5.69 8.72 -16.81
CA PHE A 105 -6.74 9.20 -15.93
C PHE A 105 -7.28 8.07 -15.03
N PHE A 106 -7.66 6.94 -15.63
CA PHE A 106 -8.19 5.81 -14.89
C PHE A 106 -7.12 5.17 -13.99
N GLU A 107 -5.87 5.03 -14.45
CA GLU A 107 -4.77 4.55 -13.62
C GLU A 107 -4.60 5.42 -12.37
N ALA A 108 -4.58 6.74 -12.52
CA ALA A 108 -4.49 7.65 -11.39
C ALA A 108 -5.67 7.50 -10.43
N LEU A 109 -6.90 7.39 -10.94
CA LEU A 109 -8.10 7.25 -10.14
C LEU A 109 -8.13 5.92 -9.35
N TYR A 110 -7.80 4.80 -10.01
CA TYR A 110 -7.68 3.50 -9.35
C TYR A 110 -6.56 3.49 -8.31
N ALA A 111 -5.40 4.09 -8.64
CA ALA A 111 -4.29 4.18 -7.70
C ALA A 111 -4.67 4.97 -6.44
N GLN A 112 -5.36 6.12 -6.57
CA GLN A 112 -5.84 6.87 -5.40
C GLN A 112 -6.78 6.01 -4.54
N LEU A 113 -7.71 5.29 -5.14
CA LEU A 113 -8.64 4.43 -4.42
C LEU A 113 -7.92 3.29 -3.68
N LEU A 114 -6.90 2.68 -4.28
CA LEU A 114 -6.09 1.63 -3.67
C LEU A 114 -5.18 2.14 -2.54
N LEU A 115 -4.68 3.37 -2.66
CA LEU A 115 -3.76 3.98 -1.70
C LEU A 115 -4.47 4.57 -0.49
N SER A 116 -5.59 5.26 -0.70
CA SER A 116 -6.31 6.01 0.35
C SER A 116 -7.67 5.43 0.74
N GLY A 117 -8.25 4.56 -0.10
CA GLY A 117 -9.64 4.12 0.03
C GLY A 117 -10.63 5.07 -0.67
N ASP A 118 -10.17 6.23 -1.14
CA ASP A 118 -10.96 7.27 -1.77
C ASP A 118 -10.36 7.69 -3.10
N GLY A 119 -11.22 7.88 -4.09
CA GLY A 119 -10.88 8.45 -5.39
C GLY A 119 -11.76 9.66 -5.67
N PHE A 120 -11.14 10.77 -6.06
CA PHE A 120 -11.85 12.00 -6.38
C PHE A 120 -11.56 12.42 -7.81
N ALA A 121 -12.61 12.74 -8.56
CA ALA A 121 -12.49 13.36 -9.87
C ALA A 121 -13.28 14.68 -9.89
N GLU A 122 -12.68 15.71 -10.45
CA GLU A 122 -13.28 17.03 -10.65
C GLU A 122 -13.78 17.15 -12.09
N ALA A 123 -14.99 17.66 -12.26
CA ALA A 123 -15.54 18.10 -13.55
C ALA A 123 -15.33 19.60 -13.72
N VAL A 124 -14.67 19.98 -14.81
CA VAL A 124 -14.51 21.36 -15.22
C VAL A 124 -15.46 21.64 -16.38
N PHE A 125 -16.33 22.65 -16.21
CA PHE A 125 -17.31 23.02 -17.20
C PHE A 125 -16.78 24.16 -18.09
N GLY A 126 -17.06 24.05 -19.38
CA GLY A 126 -16.89 25.13 -20.35
C GLY A 126 -18.19 25.93 -20.54
N SER A 127 -18.48 26.27 -21.76
CA SER A 127 -19.74 26.95 -22.16
C SER A 127 -20.90 25.96 -22.37
N ALA A 128 -20.64 24.65 -22.38
CA ALA A 128 -21.64 23.61 -22.58
C ALA A 128 -22.17 23.09 -21.25
N GLU A 129 -23.33 22.43 -21.27
CA GLU A 129 -23.93 21.80 -20.10
C GLU A 129 -23.12 20.58 -19.60
N LEU A 130 -22.44 19.87 -20.52
CA LEU A 130 -21.57 18.76 -20.21
C LEU A 130 -20.18 19.23 -19.73
N PRO A 131 -19.52 18.50 -18.84
CA PRO A 131 -18.14 18.77 -18.48
C PRO A 131 -17.22 18.78 -19.71
N ALA A 132 -16.36 19.78 -19.78
CA ALA A 132 -15.34 19.89 -20.83
C ALA A 132 -14.10 19.04 -20.48
N GLU A 133 -13.77 18.94 -19.20
CA GLU A 133 -12.60 18.21 -18.72
C GLU A 133 -12.90 17.48 -17.41
N LEU A 134 -12.16 16.39 -17.17
CA LEU A 134 -12.13 15.64 -15.91
C LEU A 134 -10.71 15.58 -15.38
N HIS A 135 -10.52 15.84 -14.07
CA HIS A 135 -9.23 15.81 -13.42
C HIS A 135 -9.27 14.95 -12.17
N VAL A 136 -8.30 14.05 -12.00
CA VAL A 136 -8.15 13.27 -10.75
C VAL A 136 -7.50 14.15 -9.70
N LEU A 137 -8.15 14.28 -8.54
CA LEU A 137 -7.62 14.99 -7.40
C LEU A 137 -6.86 14.03 -6.48
N ARG A 138 -5.78 14.50 -5.88
CA ARG A 138 -5.06 13.74 -4.88
C ARG A 138 -5.90 13.62 -3.60
N SER A 139 -6.18 12.39 -3.19
CA SER A 139 -7.07 12.10 -2.05
C SER A 139 -6.53 12.66 -0.73
N ASP A 140 -5.20 12.69 -0.54
CA ASP A 140 -4.54 13.26 0.64
C ASP A 140 -4.71 14.79 0.77
N ARG A 141 -5.25 15.45 -0.25
CA ARG A 141 -5.50 16.90 -0.30
C ARG A 141 -6.98 17.25 -0.22
N VAL A 142 -7.86 16.27 -0.29
CA VAL A 142 -9.31 16.47 -0.21
C VAL A 142 -9.78 16.24 1.22
N ARG A 143 -10.51 17.20 1.75
CA ARG A 143 -11.20 17.10 3.03
C ARG A 143 -12.70 17.22 2.81
N ILE A 144 -13.44 16.24 3.30
CA ILE A 144 -14.90 16.24 3.27
C ILE A 144 -15.42 17.14 4.38
N VAL A 145 -16.38 18.00 4.06
CA VAL A 145 -17.07 18.88 5.00
C VAL A 145 -18.49 18.37 5.14
N PRO A 146 -18.85 17.71 6.26
CA PRO A 146 -20.19 17.19 6.46
C PRO A 146 -21.21 18.33 6.65
N GLY A 147 -22.42 18.12 6.16
CA GLY A 147 -23.58 18.98 6.38
C GLY A 147 -24.26 18.64 7.72
N ALA A 148 -25.32 19.39 8.02
CA ALA A 148 -26.11 19.19 9.23
C ALA A 148 -26.89 17.86 9.23
N ASP A 149 -27.14 17.30 8.07
CA ASP A 149 -27.80 16.01 7.83
C ASP A 149 -26.83 14.82 7.82
N GLY A 150 -25.52 15.07 8.01
CA GLY A 150 -24.48 14.08 7.98
C GLY A 150 -23.94 13.75 6.58
N TRP A 151 -24.56 14.24 5.51
CA TRP A 151 -24.04 14.07 4.14
C TRP A 151 -22.99 15.14 3.82
N PRO A 152 -22.10 14.90 2.85
CA PRO A 152 -21.12 15.89 2.42
C PRO A 152 -21.81 17.18 1.91
N ALA A 153 -21.55 18.31 2.54
CA ALA A 153 -22.00 19.64 2.09
C ALA A 153 -20.97 20.33 1.19
N ALA A 154 -19.69 19.95 1.32
CA ALA A 154 -18.62 20.47 0.48
C ALA A 154 -17.38 19.57 0.52
N TYR A 155 -16.51 19.75 -0.47
CA TYR A 155 -15.18 19.18 -0.55
C TYR A 155 -14.15 20.31 -0.56
N ASP A 156 -13.22 20.31 0.38
CA ASP A 156 -12.14 21.27 0.47
C ASP A 156 -10.87 20.66 -0.13
N TYR A 157 -10.36 21.21 -1.22
CA TYR A 157 -9.11 20.82 -1.85
C TYR A 157 -8.00 21.81 -1.50
N SER A 158 -6.86 21.32 -0.99
CA SER A 158 -5.77 22.17 -0.50
C SER A 158 -4.47 21.88 -1.24
N VAL A 159 -3.84 22.93 -1.81
CA VAL A 159 -2.52 22.86 -2.44
C VAL A 159 -1.63 23.95 -1.86
N GLY A 160 -0.68 23.56 -1.02
CA GLY A 160 0.11 24.52 -0.25
C GLY A 160 -0.78 25.41 0.62
N ALA A 161 -0.70 26.72 0.44
CA ALA A 161 -1.53 27.71 1.15
C ALA A 161 -2.90 27.97 0.48
N HIS A 162 -3.09 27.48 -0.74
CA HIS A 162 -4.33 27.68 -1.48
C HIS A 162 -5.35 26.59 -1.14
N LYS A 163 -6.57 27.02 -0.84
CA LYS A 163 -7.70 26.16 -0.54
C LYS A 163 -8.85 26.49 -1.45
N HIS A 164 -9.36 25.50 -2.15
CA HIS A 164 -10.55 25.61 -2.97
C HIS A 164 -11.67 24.77 -2.35
N ARG A 165 -12.89 25.35 -2.29
CA ARG A 165 -14.07 24.67 -1.77
C ARG A 165 -15.06 24.40 -2.87
N PHE A 166 -15.33 23.13 -3.11
CA PHE A 166 -16.39 22.66 -3.98
C PHE A 166 -17.65 22.41 -3.14
N LYS A 167 -18.71 23.17 -3.39
CA LYS A 167 -19.98 22.99 -2.70
C LYS A 167 -20.82 21.92 -3.36
N VAL A 168 -21.61 21.23 -2.57
CA VAL A 168 -22.69 20.36 -3.05
C VAL A 168 -23.96 21.20 -3.07
N GLU A 169 -24.50 21.46 -4.25
CA GLU A 169 -25.70 22.29 -4.44
C GLU A 169 -26.82 21.42 -5.00
N GLU A 170 -27.95 21.36 -4.31
CA GLU A 170 -29.12 20.53 -4.69
C GLU A 170 -28.76 19.06 -5.00
N GLY A 171 -27.82 18.49 -4.25
CA GLY A 171 -27.32 17.12 -4.48
C GLY A 171 -26.32 17.00 -5.62
N ARG A 172 -26.07 18.05 -6.39
CA ARG A 172 -25.08 18.07 -7.48
C ARG A 172 -23.75 18.61 -7.00
N THR A 173 -22.67 18.02 -7.44
CA THR A 173 -21.31 18.44 -7.12
C THR A 173 -20.40 18.26 -8.32
N PRO A 174 -19.46 19.20 -8.55
CA PRO A 174 -18.43 19.01 -9.57
C PRO A 174 -17.40 17.96 -9.18
N ILE A 175 -17.55 17.35 -8.00
CA ILE A 175 -16.64 16.29 -7.49
C ILE A 175 -17.35 14.94 -7.51
N CYS A 176 -16.80 14.00 -8.26
CA CYS A 176 -17.12 12.58 -8.10
C CYS A 176 -16.30 12.03 -6.93
N HIS A 177 -16.97 11.51 -5.93
CA HIS A 177 -16.33 10.81 -4.82
C HIS A 177 -16.61 9.31 -4.89
N LEU A 178 -15.59 8.54 -5.24
CA LEU A 178 -15.59 7.09 -5.23
C LEU A 178 -14.91 6.61 -3.96
N ARG A 179 -15.56 5.76 -3.19
CA ARG A 179 -14.98 5.27 -1.93
C ARG A 179 -15.05 3.75 -1.79
N ALA A 180 -14.04 3.17 -1.16
CA ALA A 180 -14.08 1.80 -0.70
C ALA A 180 -15.00 1.69 0.53
N PHE A 181 -15.49 0.47 0.83
CA PHE A 181 -16.26 0.25 2.05
C PHE A 181 -15.39 0.46 3.28
N HIS A 182 -15.89 1.23 4.25
CA HIS A 182 -15.28 1.41 5.56
C HIS A 182 -16.33 1.13 6.65
N PRO A 183 -16.10 0.15 7.54
CA PRO A 183 -17.12 -0.23 8.54
C PRO A 183 -17.28 0.76 9.69
N LEU A 184 -16.33 1.71 9.85
CA LEU A 184 -16.27 2.63 11.00
C LEU A 184 -16.21 4.10 10.57
N ASP A 185 -16.30 4.42 9.28
CA ASP A 185 -16.27 5.79 8.76
C ASP A 185 -17.31 5.96 7.65
N ASP A 186 -18.21 6.93 7.83
CA ASP A 186 -19.28 7.19 6.86
C ASP A 186 -18.83 8.06 5.68
N HIS A 187 -17.68 8.72 5.81
CA HIS A 187 -17.20 9.67 4.81
C HIS A 187 -16.02 9.16 4.01
N TYR A 188 -15.08 8.46 4.65
CA TYR A 188 -13.86 7.99 4.00
C TYR A 188 -13.85 6.48 3.79
N GLY A 189 -13.12 6.04 2.78
CA GLY A 189 -12.97 4.64 2.45
C GLY A 189 -11.78 3.98 3.18
N LEU A 190 -11.85 2.66 3.36
CA LEU A 190 -10.74 1.85 3.87
C LEU A 190 -9.92 1.31 2.71
N SER A 191 -8.63 1.68 2.64
CA SER A 191 -7.75 1.23 1.57
C SER A 191 -7.15 -0.15 1.85
N PRO A 192 -6.85 -0.95 0.80
CA PRO A 192 -6.02 -2.14 0.94
C PRO A 192 -4.63 -1.82 1.51
N MET A 193 -4.08 -0.65 1.20
CA MET A 193 -2.80 -0.16 1.73
C MET A 193 -2.84 -0.03 3.26
N GLN A 194 -3.95 0.47 3.81
CA GLN A 194 -4.15 0.58 5.26
C GLN A 194 -4.31 -0.80 5.91
N ALA A 195 -5.02 -1.71 5.26
CA ALA A 195 -5.16 -3.09 5.73
C ALA A 195 -3.81 -3.82 5.74
N ALA A 196 -2.96 -3.60 4.73
CA ALA A 196 -1.63 -4.19 4.61
C ALA A 196 -0.56 -3.51 5.49
N ALA A 197 -0.86 -2.41 6.18
CA ALA A 197 0.15 -1.54 6.78
C ALA A 197 1.11 -2.26 7.74
N SER A 198 0.65 -3.22 8.53
CA SER A 198 1.52 -4.01 9.42
C SER A 198 2.48 -4.91 8.64
N ALA A 199 2.00 -5.56 7.59
CA ALA A 199 2.83 -6.39 6.71
C ALA A 199 3.86 -5.55 5.94
N LEU A 200 3.48 -4.35 5.51
CA LEU A 200 4.39 -3.38 4.86
C LEU A 200 5.51 -2.96 5.81
N ASP A 201 5.19 -2.65 7.06
CA ASP A 201 6.19 -2.29 8.08
C ASP A 201 7.15 -3.44 8.37
N VAL A 202 6.64 -4.67 8.50
CA VAL A 202 7.47 -5.88 8.70
C VAL A 202 8.39 -6.10 7.49
N HIS A 203 7.86 -6.02 6.27
CA HIS A 203 8.64 -6.19 5.05
C HIS A 203 9.73 -5.12 4.93
N ASN A 204 9.42 -3.86 5.22
CA ASN A 204 10.37 -2.74 5.18
C ASN A 204 11.44 -2.89 6.27
N ALA A 205 11.05 -3.27 7.49
CA ALA A 205 11.98 -3.53 8.59
C ALA A 205 12.94 -4.68 8.27
N ALA A 206 12.44 -5.79 7.70
CA ALA A 206 13.28 -6.90 7.27
C ALA A 206 14.28 -6.50 6.19
N THR A 207 13.87 -5.63 5.25
CA THR A 207 14.73 -5.11 4.19
C THR A 207 15.80 -4.17 4.77
N ALA A 208 15.41 -3.25 5.66
CA ALA A 208 16.32 -2.32 6.32
C ALA A 208 17.36 -3.07 7.19
N TRP A 209 16.91 -4.10 7.90
CA TRP A 209 17.79 -4.98 8.66
C TRP A 209 18.79 -5.70 7.77
N SER A 210 18.34 -6.33 6.66
CA SER A 210 19.22 -7.00 5.71
C SER A 210 20.27 -6.03 5.14
N LYS A 211 19.85 -4.78 4.83
CA LYS A 211 20.77 -3.74 4.39
C LYS A 211 21.79 -3.38 5.46
N ALA A 212 21.35 -3.17 6.71
CA ALA A 212 22.25 -2.85 7.81
C ALA A 212 23.29 -3.96 8.07
N LEU A 213 22.91 -5.23 7.93
CA LEU A 213 23.84 -6.36 8.00
C LEU A 213 24.92 -6.29 6.90
N LEU A 214 24.53 -5.93 5.67
CA LEU A 214 25.47 -5.78 4.56
C LEU A 214 26.38 -4.56 4.73
N ASP A 215 25.83 -3.42 5.14
CA ASP A 215 26.58 -2.17 5.32
C ASP A 215 27.61 -2.27 6.47
N ASN A 216 27.27 -2.98 7.55
CA ASN A 216 28.15 -3.13 8.72
C ASN A 216 29.04 -4.38 8.64
N ALA A 217 29.13 -5.02 7.46
CA ALA A 217 29.92 -6.23 7.22
C ALA A 217 29.71 -7.35 8.26
N ALA A 218 28.46 -7.53 8.66
CA ALA A 218 28.01 -8.38 9.72
C ALA A 218 28.27 -7.82 11.15
N ARG A 219 27.39 -8.08 12.04
CA ARG A 219 27.41 -8.00 13.50
C ARG A 219 28.79 -8.18 14.09
N PRO A 220 28.97 -7.81 15.34
CA PRO A 220 29.98 -8.51 16.13
C PRO A 220 29.62 -10.01 16.06
N SER A 221 30.26 -10.69 15.10
CA SER A 221 30.09 -12.14 14.88
C SER A 221 30.57 -12.93 16.11
N GLY A 222 31.10 -12.22 17.09
CA GLY A 222 31.55 -12.76 18.34
C GLY A 222 32.18 -11.70 19.25
N ALA A 223 32.62 -12.13 20.40
CA ALA A 223 33.44 -11.37 21.31
C ALA A 223 34.87 -11.90 21.27
N LEU A 224 35.80 -10.98 21.12
CA LEU A 224 37.21 -11.30 21.31
C LEU A 224 37.50 -11.28 22.82
N VAL A 225 37.77 -12.43 23.41
CA VAL A 225 38.05 -12.59 24.83
C VAL A 225 39.54 -12.68 25.02
N TYR A 226 40.12 -11.74 25.76
CA TYR A 226 41.53 -11.81 26.16
C TYR A 226 41.69 -12.69 27.42
N LYS A 227 42.57 -13.67 27.35
CA LYS A 227 42.97 -14.52 28.47
C LYS A 227 44.49 -14.32 28.66
N GLY A 228 44.88 -13.41 29.56
CA GLY A 228 46.26 -13.14 29.85
C GLY A 228 46.96 -14.35 30.46
N VAL A 229 48.28 -14.50 30.18
CA VAL A 229 49.09 -15.66 30.59
C VAL A 229 49.34 -15.68 32.08
N ASP A 230 49.27 -14.55 32.80
CA ASP A 230 49.58 -14.38 34.21
C ASP A 230 48.36 -14.01 35.07
N GLY A 231 47.15 -14.29 34.61
CA GLY A 231 45.94 -13.95 35.36
C GLY A 231 45.48 -12.48 35.20
N ASP A 232 46.18 -11.69 34.44
CA ASP A 232 45.76 -10.35 34.05
C ASP A 232 44.70 -10.44 32.95
N THR A 233 43.47 -10.03 33.27
CA THR A 233 42.32 -10.17 32.40
C THR A 233 42.02 -8.90 31.60
N THR A 234 42.86 -7.90 31.65
CA THR A 234 42.68 -6.59 31.05
C THR A 234 43.83 -6.22 30.10
N LEU A 235 43.47 -5.77 28.89
CA LEU A 235 44.43 -5.19 27.96
C LEU A 235 44.84 -3.79 28.41
N SER A 236 46.11 -3.38 28.18
CA SER A 236 46.50 -2.02 28.37
C SER A 236 45.75 -1.10 27.39
N PRO A 237 45.58 0.20 27.70
CA PRO A 237 44.90 1.12 26.78
C PRO A 237 45.54 1.16 25.38
N GLU A 238 46.88 1.02 25.31
CA GLU A 238 47.58 1.02 24.01
C GLU A 238 47.33 -0.31 23.24
N GLN A 239 47.29 -1.45 23.93
CA GLN A 239 46.99 -2.76 23.34
C GLN A 239 45.55 -2.80 22.84
N TYR A 240 44.62 -2.22 23.61
CA TYR A 240 43.23 -2.12 23.23
C TYR A 240 43.04 -1.25 21.97
N SER A 241 43.68 -0.07 21.92
CA SER A 241 43.63 0.82 20.77
C SER A 241 44.18 0.16 19.50
N ARG A 242 45.35 -0.49 19.59
CA ARG A 242 45.93 -1.22 18.45
C ARG A 242 45.04 -2.33 17.96
N LEU A 243 44.39 -3.09 18.87
CA LEU A 243 43.51 -4.18 18.49
C LEU A 243 42.25 -3.66 17.77
N VAL A 244 41.67 -2.54 18.21
CA VAL A 244 40.55 -1.89 17.57
C VAL A 244 40.94 -1.38 16.17
N ASP A 245 42.09 -0.68 16.05
CA ASP A 245 42.58 -0.15 14.78
C ASP A 245 42.88 -1.29 13.77
N GLU A 246 43.38 -2.40 14.25
CA GLU A 246 43.65 -3.58 13.43
C GLU A 246 42.37 -4.26 12.96
N MET A 247 41.37 -4.39 13.85
CA MET A 247 40.07 -4.91 13.48
C MET A 247 39.37 -4.06 12.43
N ASP A 248 39.37 -2.73 12.60
CA ASP A 248 38.76 -1.80 11.66
C ASP A 248 39.48 -1.81 10.30
N SER A 249 40.82 -1.90 10.29
CA SER A 249 41.60 -1.79 9.06
C SER A 249 41.62 -3.08 8.22
N TYR A 250 41.61 -4.26 8.87
CA TYR A 250 41.90 -5.54 8.19
C TYR A 250 40.76 -6.55 8.25
N HIS A 251 39.79 -6.39 9.17
CA HIS A 251 38.77 -7.40 9.42
C HIS A 251 37.34 -6.88 9.30
N MET A 252 37.11 -5.57 9.22
CA MET A 252 35.79 -4.98 9.01
C MET A 252 35.60 -4.52 7.55
N GLY A 253 34.34 -4.53 7.11
CA GLY A 253 33.94 -4.07 5.77
C GLY A 253 33.88 -5.17 4.72
N ALA A 254 33.08 -4.91 3.66
CA ALA A 254 32.82 -5.88 2.58
C ALA A 254 34.10 -6.34 1.83
N ARG A 255 35.16 -5.54 1.83
CA ARG A 255 36.44 -5.89 1.20
C ARG A 255 37.22 -6.96 1.95
N ASN A 256 36.98 -7.11 3.24
CA ASN A 256 37.68 -8.02 4.15
C ASN A 256 36.85 -9.26 4.50
N ALA A 257 35.66 -9.38 3.94
CA ALA A 257 34.77 -10.51 4.19
C ALA A 257 35.45 -11.85 3.82
N GLY A 258 35.48 -12.77 4.76
CA GLY A 258 36.08 -14.11 4.57
C GLY A 258 37.60 -14.20 4.82
N ARG A 259 38.27 -13.13 5.22
CA ARG A 259 39.68 -13.22 5.62
C ARG A 259 39.83 -13.93 6.97
N PRO A 260 40.71 -14.91 7.10
CA PRO A 260 40.97 -15.55 8.39
C PRO A 260 41.65 -14.57 9.34
N MET A 261 41.19 -14.52 10.58
CA MET A 261 41.80 -13.72 11.65
C MET A 261 42.85 -14.60 12.37
N LEU A 262 44.07 -14.12 12.47
CA LEU A 262 45.09 -14.73 13.28
C LEU A 262 44.97 -14.20 14.72
N LEU A 263 44.74 -15.07 15.70
CA LEU A 263 44.63 -14.69 17.10
C LEU A 263 45.91 -15.09 17.82
N GLU A 264 46.62 -14.11 18.40
CA GLU A 264 47.81 -14.28 19.17
C GLU A 264 47.61 -13.79 20.61
N GLY A 265 48.53 -14.15 21.52
CA GLY A 265 48.60 -13.56 22.85
C GLY A 265 47.42 -13.87 23.79
N GLY A 266 46.79 -15.01 23.66
CA GLY A 266 45.70 -15.43 24.56
C GLY A 266 44.34 -14.85 24.19
N LEU A 267 44.18 -14.40 22.98
CA LEU A 267 42.90 -13.99 22.42
C LEU A 267 42.08 -15.22 21.99
N ASP A 268 40.80 -15.26 22.36
CA ASP A 268 39.87 -16.33 22.04
C ASP A 268 38.63 -15.72 21.41
N TRP A 269 38.22 -16.25 20.24
CA TRP A 269 37.02 -15.77 19.54
C TRP A 269 35.80 -16.58 19.98
N LYS A 270 34.86 -15.93 20.64
CA LYS A 270 33.57 -16.54 20.98
C LYS A 270 32.50 -16.04 20.04
N PRO A 271 31.94 -16.87 19.15
CA PRO A 271 30.82 -16.49 18.33
C PRO A 271 29.61 -16.14 19.20
N MET A 272 29.03 -14.97 19.01
CA MET A 272 27.89 -14.46 19.80
C MET A 272 26.68 -14.11 18.91
N GLY A 273 26.72 -14.42 17.63
CA GLY A 273 25.67 -14.10 16.69
C GLY A 273 24.86 -15.32 16.26
N PHE A 274 23.57 -15.15 16.08
CA PHE A 274 22.79 -16.10 15.29
C PHE A 274 23.20 -15.99 13.82
N SER A 275 23.23 -17.09 13.09
CA SER A 275 23.48 -17.04 11.65
C SER A 275 22.30 -16.39 10.93
N PRO A 276 22.47 -15.81 9.75
CA PRO A 276 21.35 -15.29 8.94
C PRO A 276 20.26 -16.33 8.67
N SER A 277 20.62 -17.61 8.59
CA SER A 277 19.70 -18.74 8.49
C SER A 277 18.91 -19.00 9.78
N ASP A 278 19.48 -18.68 10.95
CA ASP A 278 18.82 -18.88 12.23
C ASP A 278 17.73 -17.83 12.50
N MET A 279 17.75 -16.73 11.80
CA MET A 279 16.81 -15.63 12.04
C MET A 279 15.55 -15.67 11.18
N GLU A 280 15.46 -16.58 10.25
CA GLU A 280 14.29 -16.72 9.35
C GLU A 280 13.81 -15.40 8.68
N PHE A 281 14.69 -14.39 8.57
CA PHE A 281 14.31 -13.10 8.01
C PHE A 281 13.79 -13.20 6.58
N GLN A 282 14.39 -14.11 5.78
CA GLN A 282 13.93 -14.35 4.42
C GLN A 282 12.48 -14.85 4.44
N LYS A 283 12.16 -15.81 5.29
CA LYS A 283 10.80 -16.34 5.43
C LYS A 283 9.83 -15.30 5.94
N THR A 284 10.24 -14.49 6.92
CA THR A 284 9.43 -13.37 7.44
C THR A 284 9.14 -12.36 6.36
N LYS A 285 10.13 -12.00 5.54
CA LYS A 285 9.96 -11.08 4.42
C LYS A 285 9.02 -11.64 3.37
N GLU A 286 9.16 -12.93 3.02
CA GLU A 286 8.27 -13.62 2.08
C GLU A 286 6.84 -13.75 2.61
N ALA A 287 6.66 -14.05 3.90
CA ALA A 287 5.36 -14.08 4.55
C ALA A 287 4.69 -12.69 4.50
N ALA A 288 5.40 -11.64 4.88
CA ALA A 288 4.90 -10.27 4.81
C ALA A 288 4.54 -9.86 3.36
N ALA A 289 5.34 -10.26 2.36
CA ALA A 289 5.02 -10.01 0.96
C ALA A 289 3.73 -10.72 0.52
N ARG A 290 3.45 -11.94 1.03
CA ARG A 290 2.21 -12.66 0.76
C ARG A 290 1.00 -12.02 1.44
N GLU A 291 1.15 -11.50 2.66
CA GLU A 291 0.11 -10.76 3.36
C GLU A 291 -0.25 -9.45 2.63
N ILE A 292 0.76 -8.74 2.11
CA ILE A 292 0.53 -7.57 1.25
C ILE A 292 -0.27 -7.98 0.01
N ALA A 293 0.17 -9.03 -0.69
CA ALA A 293 -0.52 -9.56 -1.86
C ALA A 293 -1.98 -9.93 -1.56
N LEU A 294 -2.23 -10.58 -0.41
CA LEU A 294 -3.57 -10.94 0.06
C LEU A 294 -4.45 -9.71 0.28
N ALA A 295 -3.94 -8.68 0.94
CA ALA A 295 -4.70 -7.45 1.21
C ALA A 295 -5.15 -6.73 -0.08
N PHE A 296 -4.35 -6.81 -1.13
CA PHE A 296 -4.67 -6.28 -2.45
C PHE A 296 -5.46 -7.24 -3.34
N GLY A 297 -5.67 -8.48 -2.92
CA GLY A 297 -6.33 -9.51 -3.73
C GLY A 297 -5.51 -9.91 -4.97
N VAL A 298 -4.19 -9.79 -4.92
CA VAL A 298 -3.28 -10.19 -6.02
C VAL A 298 -2.68 -11.54 -5.72
N PRO A 299 -2.82 -12.54 -6.59
CA PRO A 299 -2.12 -13.81 -6.43
C PRO A 299 -0.60 -13.60 -6.31
N PRO A 300 0.06 -14.15 -5.28
CA PRO A 300 1.49 -13.91 -5.01
C PRO A 300 2.42 -14.20 -6.19
N MET A 301 2.10 -15.22 -6.98
CA MET A 301 2.89 -15.59 -8.16
C MET A 301 2.93 -14.50 -9.25
N LEU A 302 1.88 -13.68 -9.36
CA LEU A 302 1.85 -12.56 -10.31
C LEU A 302 2.75 -11.40 -9.86
N LEU A 303 3.10 -11.34 -8.57
CA LEU A 303 4.07 -10.41 -8.02
C LEU A 303 5.50 -10.94 -8.02
N GLY A 304 5.73 -12.14 -8.57
CA GLY A 304 7.04 -12.78 -8.57
C GLY A 304 7.47 -13.34 -7.20
N ILE A 305 6.53 -13.50 -6.26
CA ILE A 305 6.80 -14.10 -4.96
C ILE A 305 6.92 -15.62 -5.15
N PRO A 306 8.01 -16.27 -4.69
CA PRO A 306 8.24 -17.71 -4.88
C PRO A 306 7.10 -18.57 -4.39
N GLY A 307 6.83 -19.69 -5.06
CA GLY A 307 5.78 -20.66 -4.74
C GLY A 307 5.60 -21.66 -5.87
N ASP A 308 4.49 -22.40 -5.88
CA ASP A 308 4.17 -23.44 -6.86
C ASP A 308 3.82 -22.81 -8.24
N ALA A 309 4.84 -22.33 -8.95
CA ALA A 309 4.70 -21.68 -10.24
C ALA A 309 4.75 -22.71 -11.38
N THR A 310 3.62 -23.33 -11.73
CA THR A 310 3.45 -24.02 -13.01
C THR A 310 2.78 -23.09 -14.01
N TYR A 311 2.94 -23.37 -15.31
CA TYR A 311 2.28 -22.57 -16.35
C TYR A 311 0.73 -22.57 -16.21
N ALA A 312 0.16 -23.71 -15.88
CA ALA A 312 -1.28 -23.83 -15.64
C ALA A 312 -1.75 -22.99 -14.45
N ASN A 313 -1.00 -23.03 -13.34
CA ASN A 313 -1.30 -22.23 -12.15
C ASN A 313 -1.19 -20.74 -12.44
N TYR A 314 -0.25 -20.32 -13.29
CA TYR A 314 -0.10 -18.92 -13.68
C TYR A 314 -1.31 -18.42 -14.50
N GLN A 315 -1.80 -19.21 -15.44
CA GLN A 315 -3.00 -18.87 -16.21
C GLN A 315 -4.23 -18.74 -15.30
N GLU A 316 -4.42 -19.70 -14.39
CA GLU A 316 -5.54 -19.65 -13.43
C GLU A 316 -5.42 -18.46 -12.47
N ALA A 317 -4.22 -18.16 -11.98
CA ALA A 317 -3.97 -17.00 -11.14
C ALA A 317 -4.27 -15.68 -11.89
N HIS A 318 -3.89 -15.61 -13.17
CA HIS A 318 -4.16 -14.44 -14.00
C HIS A 318 -5.67 -14.27 -14.23
N ARG A 319 -6.39 -15.37 -14.49
CA ARG A 319 -7.84 -15.35 -14.63
C ARG A 319 -8.53 -14.96 -13.32
N ALA A 320 -8.11 -15.54 -12.20
CA ALA A 320 -8.62 -15.21 -10.87
C ALA A 320 -8.38 -13.73 -10.52
N PHE A 321 -7.20 -13.19 -10.84
CA PHE A 321 -6.87 -11.78 -10.65
C PHE A 321 -7.84 -10.85 -11.37
N TYR A 322 -8.10 -11.10 -12.65
CA TYR A 322 -9.08 -10.30 -13.39
C TYR A 322 -10.48 -10.43 -12.81
N ARG A 323 -10.95 -11.66 -12.55
CA ARG A 323 -12.31 -11.90 -12.10
C ARG A 323 -12.60 -11.40 -10.69
N LEU A 324 -11.66 -11.56 -9.76
CA LEU A 324 -11.87 -11.28 -8.33
C LEU A 324 -11.38 -9.91 -7.88
N THR A 325 -10.45 -9.30 -8.61
CA THR A 325 -9.81 -8.05 -8.19
C THR A 325 -10.05 -6.92 -9.20
N VAL A 326 -9.66 -7.13 -10.46
CA VAL A 326 -9.69 -6.06 -11.47
C VAL A 326 -11.11 -5.69 -11.86
N LEU A 327 -11.94 -6.66 -12.23
CA LEU A 327 -13.31 -6.41 -12.69
C LEU A 327 -14.23 -5.81 -11.63
N PRO A 328 -14.29 -6.31 -10.38
CA PRO A 328 -15.13 -5.70 -9.36
C PRO A 328 -14.75 -4.24 -9.09
N LEU A 329 -13.45 -3.93 -9.06
CA LEU A 329 -12.96 -2.57 -8.91
C LEU A 329 -13.35 -1.69 -10.10
N ALA A 330 -13.13 -2.18 -11.33
CA ALA A 330 -13.47 -1.45 -12.54
C ALA A 330 -14.97 -1.19 -12.65
N GLN A 331 -15.81 -2.19 -12.40
CA GLN A 331 -17.26 -2.04 -12.40
C GLN A 331 -17.74 -1.01 -11.39
N LYS A 332 -17.21 -1.05 -10.17
CA LYS A 332 -17.54 -0.07 -9.13
C LYS A 332 -17.19 1.36 -9.57
N VAL A 333 -16.01 1.56 -10.11
CA VAL A 333 -15.53 2.90 -10.52
C VAL A 333 -16.28 3.40 -11.74
N THR A 334 -16.49 2.57 -12.76
CA THR A 334 -17.22 2.96 -13.97
C THR A 334 -18.68 3.23 -13.67
N ALA A 335 -19.34 2.43 -12.82
CA ALA A 335 -20.72 2.69 -12.41
C ALA A 335 -20.84 4.00 -11.60
N GLY A 336 -19.92 4.26 -10.67
CA GLY A 336 -19.91 5.50 -9.90
C GLY A 336 -19.69 6.73 -10.77
N LEU A 337 -18.76 6.66 -11.72
CA LEU A 337 -18.54 7.72 -12.72
C LEU A 337 -19.76 7.91 -13.61
N ALA A 338 -20.38 6.82 -14.07
CA ALA A 338 -21.57 6.87 -14.93
C ALA A 338 -22.73 7.57 -14.21
N ASN A 339 -23.04 7.19 -12.97
CA ASN A 339 -24.09 7.82 -12.18
C ASN A 339 -23.83 9.32 -12.01
N TRP A 340 -22.61 9.68 -11.60
CA TRP A 340 -22.24 11.09 -11.42
C TRP A 340 -22.32 11.90 -12.72
N LEU A 341 -21.84 11.36 -13.85
CA LEU A 341 -21.92 12.01 -15.14
C LEU A 341 -23.37 12.11 -15.65
N SER A 342 -24.19 11.10 -15.36
CA SER A 342 -25.63 11.11 -15.66
C SER A 342 -26.36 12.22 -14.89
N ASP A 343 -26.02 12.39 -13.59
CA ASP A 343 -26.58 13.48 -12.77
C ASP A 343 -26.18 14.86 -13.30
N LEU A 344 -24.98 14.99 -13.85
CA LEU A 344 -24.49 16.25 -14.43
C LEU A 344 -25.08 16.54 -15.81
N SER A 345 -25.27 15.50 -16.64
CA SER A 345 -25.74 15.64 -18.03
C SER A 345 -27.27 15.59 -18.17
N GLY A 346 -27.96 15.01 -17.20
CA GLY A 346 -29.38 14.68 -17.29
C GLY A 346 -29.70 13.47 -18.17
N GLU A 347 -28.70 12.75 -18.67
CA GLU A 347 -28.84 11.58 -19.53
C GLU A 347 -28.40 10.32 -18.78
N ALA A 348 -29.25 9.29 -18.72
CA ALA A 348 -28.96 8.03 -18.05
C ALA A 348 -28.11 7.13 -18.95
N ILE A 349 -26.79 7.11 -18.74
CA ILE A 349 -25.86 6.28 -19.50
C ILE A 349 -25.08 5.36 -18.54
N ALA A 350 -25.14 4.06 -18.83
CA ALA A 350 -24.32 3.08 -18.16
C ALA A 350 -22.94 2.98 -18.82
N VAL A 351 -21.90 2.96 -18.00
CA VAL A 351 -20.51 2.71 -18.42
C VAL A 351 -20.01 1.46 -17.70
N ALA A 352 -19.57 0.48 -18.44
CA ALA A 352 -19.10 -0.79 -17.89
C ALA A 352 -17.90 -1.34 -18.70
N PRO A 353 -17.03 -2.19 -18.07
CA PRO A 353 -16.04 -2.94 -18.83
C PRO A 353 -16.69 -3.84 -19.89
N ASP A 354 -16.14 -3.80 -21.10
CA ASP A 354 -16.55 -4.68 -22.22
C ASP A 354 -15.90 -6.05 -22.05
N LEU A 355 -16.65 -6.98 -21.46
CA LEU A 355 -16.14 -8.31 -21.09
C LEU A 355 -15.72 -9.13 -22.31
N ASP A 356 -16.33 -8.92 -23.48
CA ASP A 356 -16.02 -9.66 -24.70
C ASP A 356 -14.65 -9.29 -25.30
N LYS A 357 -14.13 -8.12 -24.92
CA LYS A 357 -12.81 -7.63 -25.36
C LYS A 357 -11.69 -7.86 -24.35
N ILE A 358 -11.91 -8.65 -23.29
CA ILE A 358 -10.92 -8.95 -22.27
C ILE A 358 -10.27 -10.31 -22.56
N PRO A 359 -9.00 -10.38 -23.04
CA PRO A 359 -8.37 -11.65 -23.43
C PRO A 359 -8.30 -12.68 -22.30
N ALA A 360 -8.12 -12.23 -21.07
CA ALA A 360 -8.06 -13.11 -19.89
C ALA A 360 -9.36 -13.88 -19.62
N LEU A 361 -10.49 -13.43 -20.17
CA LEU A 361 -11.82 -14.00 -19.97
C LEU A 361 -12.40 -14.62 -21.24
N SER A 362 -11.68 -14.60 -22.37
CA SER A 362 -12.19 -15.03 -23.67
C SER A 362 -12.82 -16.41 -23.63
N ALA A 363 -12.13 -17.41 -23.06
CA ALA A 363 -12.65 -18.77 -22.98
C ALA A 363 -13.97 -18.89 -22.19
N GLU A 364 -14.14 -18.13 -21.10
CA GLU A 364 -15.37 -18.10 -20.30
C GLU A 364 -16.50 -17.41 -21.08
N ARG A 365 -16.17 -16.33 -21.78
CA ARG A 365 -17.14 -15.58 -22.60
C ARG A 365 -17.58 -16.40 -23.80
N ASP A 366 -16.68 -17.08 -24.50
CA ASP A 366 -17.02 -17.97 -25.62
C ASP A 366 -17.97 -19.10 -25.17
N ALA A 367 -17.67 -19.70 -24.00
CA ALA A 367 -18.55 -20.71 -23.42
C ALA A 367 -19.92 -20.15 -23.04
N GLN A 368 -20.00 -18.91 -22.52
CA GLN A 368 -21.25 -18.25 -22.19
C GLN A 368 -22.05 -17.92 -23.45
N TRP A 369 -21.43 -17.39 -24.51
CA TRP A 369 -22.02 -17.10 -25.78
C TRP A 369 -22.60 -18.40 -26.40
N ALA A 370 -21.83 -19.49 -26.43
CA ALA A 370 -22.30 -20.79 -26.93
C ALA A 370 -23.47 -21.33 -26.12
N ARG A 371 -23.42 -21.26 -24.79
CA ARG A 371 -24.51 -21.74 -23.92
C ARG A 371 -25.81 -20.96 -24.13
N ILE A 372 -25.74 -19.62 -24.21
CA ILE A 372 -26.89 -18.76 -24.38
C ILE A 372 -27.40 -18.85 -25.83
N GLY A 373 -26.52 -18.91 -26.82
CA GLY A 373 -26.86 -19.06 -28.23
C GLY A 373 -27.67 -20.32 -28.49
N ASN A 374 -27.32 -21.46 -27.84
CA ASN A 374 -27.97 -22.76 -27.98
C ASN A 374 -29.26 -22.91 -27.13
N ALA A 375 -29.69 -21.87 -26.40
CA ALA A 375 -30.89 -21.90 -25.59
C ALA A 375 -32.13 -21.58 -26.45
N ASP A 376 -32.75 -22.58 -27.08
CA ASP A 376 -33.85 -22.41 -28.02
C ASP A 376 -35.16 -21.89 -27.42
N PHE A 377 -35.27 -21.95 -26.08
CA PHE A 377 -36.45 -21.45 -25.35
C PHE A 377 -36.41 -19.95 -25.04
N LEU A 378 -35.25 -19.29 -25.29
CA LEU A 378 -35.07 -17.85 -25.08
C LEU A 378 -35.26 -17.10 -26.40
N SER A 379 -35.92 -15.94 -26.31
CA SER A 379 -35.98 -14.98 -27.41
C SER A 379 -34.61 -14.31 -27.61
N ASP A 380 -34.37 -13.71 -28.77
CA ASP A 380 -33.12 -13.02 -29.07
C ASP A 380 -32.90 -11.82 -28.15
N ALA A 381 -33.98 -11.10 -27.77
CA ALA A 381 -33.94 -10.03 -26.80
C ALA A 381 -33.47 -10.52 -25.41
N GLU A 382 -34.00 -11.63 -24.94
CA GLU A 382 -33.58 -12.25 -23.67
C GLU A 382 -32.13 -12.74 -23.72
N LYS A 383 -31.72 -13.34 -24.84
CA LYS A 383 -30.32 -13.76 -25.05
C LYS A 383 -29.36 -12.56 -25.00
N ARG A 384 -29.72 -11.45 -25.62
CA ARG A 384 -28.92 -10.20 -25.59
C ARG A 384 -28.79 -9.67 -24.17
N VAL A 385 -29.88 -9.57 -23.42
CA VAL A 385 -29.86 -9.12 -22.02
C VAL A 385 -28.97 -10.02 -21.14
N LEU A 386 -29.07 -11.35 -21.31
CA LEU A 386 -28.23 -12.31 -20.58
C LEU A 386 -26.73 -12.20 -20.91
N LEU A 387 -26.40 -11.69 -22.10
CA LEU A 387 -25.02 -11.38 -22.52
C LEU A 387 -24.55 -10.01 -22.05
N GLY A 388 -25.44 -9.20 -21.46
CA GLY A 388 -25.15 -7.82 -21.04
C GLY A 388 -25.26 -6.80 -22.18
N LEU A 389 -25.96 -7.16 -23.28
CA LEU A 389 -26.24 -6.28 -24.39
C LEU A 389 -27.62 -5.63 -24.21
N PRO A 390 -27.84 -4.42 -24.75
CA PRO A 390 -29.18 -3.82 -24.78
C PRO A 390 -30.17 -4.74 -25.50
N ALA A 391 -31.42 -4.74 -25.02
CA ALA A 391 -32.51 -5.33 -25.80
C ALA A 391 -32.66 -4.52 -27.10
N GLU A 392 -32.55 -5.16 -28.25
CA GLU A 392 -32.86 -4.50 -29.52
C GLU A 392 -34.36 -4.16 -29.48
N THR A 393 -34.69 -2.89 -29.46
CA THR A 393 -36.03 -2.51 -29.90
C THR A 393 -36.05 -2.74 -31.42
N ASP A 394 -36.93 -3.61 -31.87
CA ASP A 394 -37.22 -3.71 -33.30
C ASP A 394 -37.37 -2.27 -33.85
N SER A 395 -36.32 -1.81 -34.51
CA SER A 395 -36.45 -0.64 -35.37
C SER A 395 -37.33 -1.10 -36.52
N ALA A 396 -38.64 -1.02 -36.28
CA ALA A 396 -39.61 -1.16 -37.34
C ALA A 396 -39.21 -0.17 -38.45
N SER A 397 -38.88 -0.75 -39.56
CA SER A 397 -38.69 -0.24 -40.93
C SER A 397 -39.36 1.11 -41.23
#